data_8aee51b5264fa0b2329f3400ba70364b
#
_entry.id   8aee51b5264fa0b2329f3400ba70364b
#
_cell.length_a   1.000
_cell.length_b   1.000
_cell.length_c   1.000
_cell.angle_alpha   90.00
_cell.angle_beta   90.00
_cell.angle_gamma   90.00
#
_symmetry.space_group_name_H-M   'P 1'
#
loop_
_entity.id
_entity.type
_entity.pdbx_description
1 polymer ?
#
loop_
_entity_poly.entity_id
_entity_poly.type
_entity_poly.pdbx_seq_one_letter_code
_entity_poly.pdbx_strand_id
1 'polypeptide(L)'
;MKRNDNTDNSLVREISNEKYKYGFTTDVHTEIIDRGLNEDVIRMISAKKGEPEWLLDFRLKAYNYWLTLEMPKWAHLDIPEIDYQNISYYADPTVKKDGPKSLDEIDPQLMNTFDKLGIPLEERLALSGGVAVDAVMDSVSVKTTFKQTLAEKGIIFCSISEAVREHPDLVKQYLGSVVNYRDNFYAALNSAVFSDGSFVYIPKGVRCPMELSTYFRINAAGTGQFERTLIVADDDSYVSYLEGCTAPMRDENQLHAAIVEIVVLDRAEVKYSTVQNWYPGDENGRGGVYNFVTKRGHLRGVNSKLSWTQVETGSAITWKYPSCVLSGDGSQGEFYSVALTNNYQQADTGTKMIHIGKNTSSTIISKGISAGHSQNSYRGLVRVAKNADGARNYSQCDSLLLGSKCGAHTFPYMDIHNETAIVEHEATTSKISEDQLFYCNQRGIPMEEAIGLIVNGYAKEVLNKLPMEFAVEAQRLLAVSLENTIG
;
A
#
# COMPACT_ATOMS: atom_id res chain seq x y z
N MET A 1 -21.54 50.26 6.64
CA MET A 1 -21.46 49.08 5.82
C MET A 1 -20.85 47.97 6.67
N LYS A 2 -21.66 47.08 7.27
CA LYS A 2 -21.20 45.94 8.06
C LYS A 2 -20.92 44.80 7.05
N ARG A 3 -19.66 44.35 6.98
CA ARG A 3 -19.28 43.14 6.24
C ARG A 3 -19.83 41.91 6.98
N ASN A 4 -20.48 41.04 6.26
CA ASN A 4 -20.92 39.71 6.73
C ASN A 4 -19.71 38.77 6.86
N ASP A 5 -19.17 38.65 8.06
CA ASP A 5 -18.08 37.73 8.39
C ASP A 5 -18.56 36.30 8.78
N ASN A 6 -19.80 35.94 8.49
CA ASN A 6 -20.41 34.72 9.01
C ASN A 6 -20.43 33.51 8.01
N THR A 7 -20.02 33.69 6.76
CA THR A 7 -20.07 32.64 5.75
C THR A 7 -18.78 31.82 5.62
N ASP A 8 -17.62 32.40 5.91
CA ASP A 8 -16.34 31.70 5.80
C ASP A 8 -16.08 30.77 7.00
N ASN A 9 -16.57 31.12 8.19
CA ASN A 9 -16.40 30.29 9.40
C ASN A 9 -17.27 29.02 9.42
N SER A 10 -18.35 28.95 8.63
CA SER A 10 -19.18 27.75 8.56
C SER A 10 -18.54 26.66 7.68
N LEU A 11 -17.94 27.04 6.55
CA LEU A 11 -17.21 26.11 5.67
C LEU A 11 -15.95 25.55 6.35
N VAL A 12 -15.21 26.36 7.08
CA VAL A 12 -14.03 25.90 7.84
C VAL A 12 -14.45 24.99 8.99
N ARG A 13 -15.59 25.27 9.67
CA ARG A 13 -16.13 24.39 10.72
C ARG A 13 -16.75 23.11 10.16
N GLU A 14 -17.33 23.13 8.98
CA GLU A 14 -17.80 21.92 8.30
C GLU A 14 -16.62 21.02 7.89
N ILE A 15 -15.50 21.60 7.45
CA ILE A 15 -14.27 20.89 7.11
C ILE A 15 -13.58 20.32 8.37
N SER A 16 -13.56 21.06 9.47
CA SER A 16 -12.91 20.63 10.73
C SER A 16 -13.72 19.60 11.55
N ASN A 17 -15.01 19.44 11.27
CA ASN A 17 -15.85 18.39 11.87
C ASN A 17 -15.99 17.11 11.04
N GLU A 18 -15.31 16.99 9.92
CA GLU A 18 -15.21 15.71 9.21
C GLU A 18 -14.30 14.73 10.01
N LYS A 19 -14.86 14.11 11.07
CA LYS A 19 -14.34 12.86 11.60
C LYS A 19 -14.03 11.93 10.41
N TYR A 20 -12.90 11.22 10.47
CA TYR A 20 -12.43 10.25 9.46
C TYR A 20 -13.51 9.88 8.41
N LYS A 21 -13.49 10.56 7.27
CA LYS A 21 -14.57 10.53 6.25
C LYS A 21 -14.84 9.12 5.70
N TYR A 22 -13.84 8.22 5.79
CA TYR A 22 -13.92 6.82 5.36
C TYR A 22 -14.39 5.88 6.46
N GLY A 23 -14.72 6.38 7.65
CA GLY A 23 -15.11 5.59 8.83
C GLY A 23 -16.50 4.97 8.78
N PHE A 24 -17.29 5.19 7.73
CA PHE A 24 -18.62 4.60 7.56
C PHE A 24 -18.53 3.10 7.21
N THR A 25 -19.58 2.34 7.56
CA THR A 25 -19.78 0.95 7.13
C THR A 25 -20.81 0.92 6.00
N THR A 26 -20.65 -0.04 5.08
CA THR A 26 -21.63 -0.33 4.04
C THR A 26 -22.53 -1.46 4.55
N ASP A 27 -23.85 -1.24 4.55
CA ASP A 27 -24.83 -2.23 4.96
C ASP A 27 -25.17 -3.14 3.76
N VAL A 28 -24.30 -4.13 3.52
CA VAL A 28 -24.50 -5.17 2.51
C VAL A 28 -24.48 -6.54 3.16
N HIS A 29 -25.30 -7.46 2.63
CA HIS A 29 -25.25 -8.83 3.08
C HIS A 29 -23.92 -9.46 2.69
N THR A 30 -23.15 -9.87 3.68
CA THR A 30 -21.82 -10.47 3.49
C THR A 30 -21.82 -11.89 4.04
N GLU A 31 -21.48 -12.86 3.21
CA GLU A 31 -21.24 -14.23 3.67
C GLU A 31 -19.85 -14.31 4.30
N ILE A 32 -19.78 -14.51 5.60
CA ILE A 32 -18.53 -14.64 6.36
C ILE A 32 -18.38 -16.10 6.77
N ILE A 33 -17.19 -16.69 6.50
CA ILE A 33 -16.89 -18.05 7.00
C ILE A 33 -16.56 -18.01 8.49
N ASP A 34 -16.67 -19.17 9.14
CA ASP A 34 -16.35 -19.32 10.55
C ASP A 34 -14.90 -18.87 10.85
N ARG A 35 -14.68 -18.39 12.06
CA ARG A 35 -13.35 -17.98 12.54
C ARG A 35 -12.45 -19.19 12.71
N GLY A 36 -11.16 -18.95 12.57
CA GLY A 36 -10.11 -19.94 12.73
C GLY A 36 -9.43 -20.32 11.42
N LEU A 37 -8.20 -20.80 11.54
CA LEU A 37 -7.37 -21.21 10.40
C LEU A 37 -6.95 -22.67 10.55
N ASN A 38 -7.37 -23.48 9.57
CA ASN A 38 -7.02 -24.88 9.43
C ASN A 38 -7.07 -25.28 7.93
N GLU A 39 -6.72 -26.52 7.59
CA GLU A 39 -6.75 -26.99 6.21
C GLU A 39 -8.13 -26.94 5.57
N ASP A 40 -9.20 -27.18 6.34
CA ASP A 40 -10.57 -27.19 5.81
C ASP A 40 -11.00 -25.78 5.37
N VAL A 41 -10.62 -24.74 6.13
CA VAL A 41 -10.83 -23.34 5.76
C VAL A 41 -10.10 -23.02 4.47
N ILE A 42 -8.87 -23.46 4.29
CA ILE A 42 -8.09 -23.24 3.06
C ILE A 42 -8.73 -23.93 1.86
N ARG A 43 -9.16 -25.19 2.02
CA ARG A 43 -9.88 -25.94 0.99
C ARG A 43 -11.22 -25.27 0.63
N MET A 44 -11.91 -24.72 1.62
CA MET A 44 -13.16 -23.99 1.43
C MET A 44 -12.93 -22.69 0.62
N ILE A 45 -11.91 -21.88 0.95
CA ILE A 45 -11.54 -20.68 0.19
C ILE A 45 -11.25 -21.06 -1.27
N SER A 46 -10.42 -22.08 -1.50
CA SER A 46 -10.06 -22.56 -2.83
C SER A 46 -11.28 -23.04 -3.63
N ALA A 47 -12.18 -23.80 -2.98
CA ALA A 47 -13.42 -24.28 -3.60
C ALA A 47 -14.39 -23.16 -3.95
N LYS A 48 -14.59 -22.17 -3.05
CA LYS A 48 -15.43 -20.97 -3.31
C LYS A 48 -14.93 -20.17 -4.52
N LYS A 49 -13.61 -20.07 -4.70
CA LYS A 49 -12.98 -19.35 -5.82
C LYS A 49 -12.85 -20.18 -7.08
N GLY A 50 -13.17 -21.48 -7.05
CA GLY A 50 -13.04 -22.39 -8.20
C GLY A 50 -11.60 -22.55 -8.67
N GLU A 51 -10.66 -22.63 -7.74
CA GLU A 51 -9.22 -22.66 -8.04
C GLU A 51 -8.78 -24.05 -8.55
N PRO A 52 -7.76 -24.10 -9.45
CA PRO A 52 -7.17 -25.35 -9.88
C PRO A 52 -6.35 -26.01 -8.77
N GLU A 53 -6.19 -27.33 -8.85
CA GLU A 53 -5.50 -28.15 -7.85
C GLU A 53 -4.08 -27.64 -7.51
N TRP A 54 -3.32 -27.16 -8.51
CA TRP A 54 -1.97 -26.65 -8.27
C TRP A 54 -1.94 -25.43 -7.32
N LEU A 55 -3.01 -24.61 -7.32
CA LEU A 55 -3.08 -23.44 -6.44
C LEU A 55 -3.50 -23.87 -5.02
N LEU A 56 -4.39 -24.84 -4.89
CA LEU A 56 -4.70 -25.46 -3.61
C LEU A 56 -3.44 -26.08 -2.98
N ASP A 57 -2.65 -26.82 -3.76
CA ASP A 57 -1.36 -27.36 -3.32
C ASP A 57 -0.39 -26.28 -2.84
N PHE A 58 -0.32 -25.17 -3.57
CA PHE A 58 0.49 -24.00 -3.16
C PHE A 58 0.04 -23.45 -1.80
N ARG A 59 -1.27 -23.27 -1.60
CA ARG A 59 -1.86 -22.80 -0.34
C ARG A 59 -1.55 -23.74 0.83
N LEU A 60 -1.75 -25.02 0.65
CA LEU A 60 -1.51 -26.02 1.71
C LEU A 60 -0.02 -26.12 2.07
N LYS A 61 0.89 -26.03 1.10
CA LYS A 61 2.34 -25.95 1.37
C LYS A 61 2.69 -24.71 2.17
N ALA A 62 2.09 -23.55 1.85
CA ALA A 62 2.29 -22.30 2.57
C ALA A 62 1.77 -22.39 4.00
N TYR A 63 0.59 -22.97 4.20
CA TYR A 63 0.00 -23.19 5.53
C TYR A 63 0.86 -24.09 6.40
N ASN A 64 1.25 -25.26 5.88
CA ASN A 64 2.11 -26.18 6.62
C ASN A 64 3.46 -25.57 6.98
N TYR A 65 4.00 -24.70 6.12
CA TYR A 65 5.21 -23.95 6.44
C TYR A 65 4.94 -22.90 7.51
N TRP A 66 3.83 -22.16 7.41
CA TRP A 66 3.44 -21.15 8.40
C TRP A 66 3.31 -21.72 9.81
N LEU A 67 2.76 -22.93 9.97
CA LEU A 67 2.67 -23.62 11.26
C LEU A 67 4.04 -23.91 11.92
N THR A 68 5.14 -23.87 11.15
CA THR A 68 6.50 -24.04 11.68
C THR A 68 7.17 -22.74 12.09
N LEU A 69 6.53 -21.60 11.86
CA LEU A 69 7.11 -20.29 12.08
C LEU A 69 6.57 -19.66 13.37
N GLU A 70 7.43 -18.86 13.99
CA GLU A 70 7.03 -17.90 15.02
C GLU A 70 6.99 -16.49 14.45
N MET A 71 6.07 -15.66 14.96
CA MET A 71 6.02 -14.25 14.58
C MET A 71 7.32 -13.57 14.96
N PRO A 72 8.02 -12.90 14.03
CA PRO A 72 9.31 -12.27 14.34
C PRO A 72 9.12 -11.06 15.26
N LYS A 73 10.11 -10.85 16.17
CA LYS A 73 10.09 -9.80 17.19
C LYS A 73 11.20 -8.76 17.03
N TRP A 74 11.82 -8.70 15.85
CA TRP A 74 12.97 -7.82 15.61
C TRP A 74 12.57 -6.39 15.19
N ALA A 75 11.34 -6.16 14.77
CA ALA A 75 10.84 -4.84 14.41
C ALA A 75 10.76 -3.93 15.65
N HIS A 76 10.92 -2.63 15.45
CA HIS A 76 10.76 -1.65 16.50
C HIS A 76 9.27 -1.30 16.67
N LEU A 77 8.49 -2.30 17.00
CA LEU A 77 7.04 -2.26 17.16
C LEU A 77 6.64 -3.04 18.40
N ASP A 78 5.70 -2.51 19.16
CA ASP A 78 5.03 -3.23 20.23
C ASP A 78 3.72 -3.82 19.68
N ILE A 79 3.81 -5.04 19.14
CA ILE A 79 2.68 -5.73 18.50
C ILE A 79 2.01 -6.59 19.56
N PRO A 80 0.74 -6.32 19.91
CA PRO A 80 -0.03 -7.19 20.80
C PRO A 80 -0.13 -8.62 20.23
N GLU A 81 -0.38 -9.58 21.11
CA GLU A 81 -0.63 -10.96 20.69
C GLU A 81 -1.87 -11.03 19.78
N ILE A 82 -1.68 -11.59 18.60
CA ILE A 82 -2.73 -11.75 17.59
C ILE A 82 -3.28 -13.18 17.69
N ASP A 83 -4.54 -13.32 18.02
CA ASP A 83 -5.22 -14.62 18.01
C ASP A 83 -5.69 -14.96 16.59
N TYR A 84 -4.86 -15.68 15.85
CA TYR A 84 -5.15 -16.13 14.48
C TYR A 84 -6.33 -17.11 14.40
N GLN A 85 -6.77 -17.70 15.53
CA GLN A 85 -7.94 -18.56 15.56
C GLN A 85 -9.24 -17.77 15.78
N ASN A 86 -9.15 -16.48 16.11
CA ASN A 86 -10.31 -15.61 16.28
C ASN A 86 -10.55 -14.65 15.09
N ILE A 87 -9.94 -14.91 13.93
CA ILE A 87 -10.10 -14.15 12.69
C ILE A 87 -10.86 -15.00 11.67
N SER A 88 -11.80 -14.41 10.93
CA SER A 88 -12.34 -15.00 9.70
C SER A 88 -11.44 -14.64 8.51
N TYR A 89 -11.16 -15.61 7.65
CA TYR A 89 -10.21 -15.49 6.55
C TYR A 89 -10.87 -15.26 5.18
N TYR A 90 -12.20 -15.20 5.14
CA TYR A 90 -12.93 -14.93 3.91
C TYR A 90 -14.27 -14.27 4.20
N ALA A 91 -14.58 -13.21 3.48
CA ALA A 91 -15.85 -12.50 3.52
C ALA A 91 -16.27 -12.12 2.11
N ASP A 92 -17.47 -12.54 1.70
CA ASP A 92 -18.02 -12.29 0.36
C ASP A 92 -19.23 -11.37 0.45
N PRO A 93 -19.12 -10.11 0.03
CA PRO A 93 -20.24 -9.17 -0.01
C PRO A 93 -21.16 -9.41 -1.21
N THR A 94 -20.87 -10.37 -2.08
CA THR A 94 -21.65 -10.65 -3.28
C THR A 94 -22.44 -11.96 -3.16
N VAL A 95 -23.74 -11.89 -3.36
CA VAL A 95 -24.62 -13.09 -3.31
C VAL A 95 -24.51 -13.97 -4.57
N LYS A 96 -23.81 -13.52 -5.63
CA LYS A 96 -23.74 -14.21 -6.93
C LYS A 96 -22.35 -14.77 -7.20
N LYS A 97 -22.28 -16.08 -7.56
CA LYS A 97 -21.03 -16.83 -7.82
C LYS A 97 -20.12 -16.29 -8.93
N ASP A 98 -20.64 -15.47 -9.85
CA ASP A 98 -19.91 -15.06 -11.06
C ASP A 98 -19.49 -13.57 -11.05
N GLY A 99 -19.71 -12.84 -9.97
CA GLY A 99 -19.55 -11.38 -9.93
C GLY A 99 -20.56 -10.66 -10.86
N PRO A 100 -20.75 -9.36 -10.72
CA PRO A 100 -21.64 -8.62 -11.60
C PRO A 100 -21.02 -8.46 -12.99
N LYS A 101 -21.75 -8.85 -14.03
CA LYS A 101 -21.35 -8.72 -15.44
C LYS A 101 -21.64 -7.33 -16.02
N SER A 102 -22.50 -6.54 -15.35
CA SER A 102 -22.86 -5.17 -15.72
C SER A 102 -23.02 -4.29 -14.48
N LEU A 103 -23.03 -2.96 -14.68
CA LEU A 103 -23.29 -1.98 -13.60
C LEU A 103 -24.64 -2.19 -12.93
N ASP A 104 -25.65 -2.60 -13.71
CA ASP A 104 -27.02 -2.82 -13.23
C ASP A 104 -27.15 -4.05 -12.32
N GLU A 105 -26.14 -4.89 -12.27
CA GLU A 105 -26.09 -6.09 -11.40
C GLU A 105 -25.35 -5.85 -10.08
N ILE A 106 -24.67 -4.71 -9.93
CA ILE A 106 -23.99 -4.32 -8.68
C ILE A 106 -25.05 -3.84 -7.69
N ASP A 107 -24.93 -4.27 -6.43
CA ASP A 107 -25.78 -3.78 -5.35
C ASP A 107 -25.72 -2.25 -5.29
N PRO A 108 -26.85 -1.52 -5.30
CA PRO A 108 -26.87 -0.07 -5.23
C PRO A 108 -26.15 0.51 -4.00
N GLN A 109 -26.08 -0.22 -2.90
CA GLN A 109 -25.36 0.20 -1.69
C GLN A 109 -23.85 0.11 -1.88
N LEU A 110 -23.36 -0.87 -2.65
CA LEU A 110 -21.95 -0.96 -3.04
C LEU A 110 -21.59 0.20 -3.98
N MET A 111 -22.42 0.49 -4.97
CA MET A 111 -22.22 1.66 -5.87
C MET A 111 -22.12 2.96 -5.07
N ASN A 112 -23.08 3.22 -4.18
CA ASN A 112 -23.09 4.41 -3.32
C ASN A 112 -21.83 4.47 -2.40
N THR A 113 -21.30 3.32 -1.99
CA THR A 113 -20.05 3.26 -1.21
C THR A 113 -18.88 3.77 -2.02
N PHE A 114 -18.70 3.29 -3.25
CA PHE A 114 -17.61 3.74 -4.11
C PHE A 114 -17.75 5.20 -4.53
N ASP A 115 -18.98 5.68 -4.76
CA ASP A 115 -19.26 7.11 -5.01
C ASP A 115 -18.85 7.99 -3.82
N LYS A 116 -19.20 7.58 -2.60
CA LYS A 116 -18.76 8.29 -1.37
C LYS A 116 -17.25 8.29 -1.17
N LEU A 117 -16.58 7.24 -1.63
CA LEU A 117 -15.13 7.12 -1.61
C LEU A 117 -14.46 7.94 -2.73
N GLY A 118 -15.25 8.48 -3.67
CA GLY A 118 -14.74 9.22 -4.83
C GLY A 118 -14.08 8.32 -5.88
N ILE A 119 -14.46 7.04 -5.95
CA ILE A 119 -13.91 6.06 -6.88
C ILE A 119 -14.81 5.98 -8.11
N PRO A 120 -14.36 6.40 -9.30
CA PRO A 120 -15.17 6.37 -10.50
C PRO A 120 -15.32 4.93 -11.02
N LEU A 121 -16.47 4.31 -10.83
CA LEU A 121 -16.79 3.00 -11.41
C LEU A 121 -17.42 3.12 -12.81
N GLU A 122 -17.83 4.31 -13.23
CA GLU A 122 -18.35 4.56 -14.56
C GLU A 122 -17.24 5.01 -15.51
N GLU A 123 -17.04 4.27 -16.59
CA GLU A 123 -16.03 4.59 -17.62
C GLU A 123 -16.23 5.98 -18.26
N ARG A 124 -17.46 6.50 -18.25
CA ARG A 124 -17.81 7.84 -18.78
C ARG A 124 -17.25 8.99 -17.95
N LEU A 125 -17.12 8.82 -16.64
CA LEU A 125 -16.55 9.83 -15.74
C LEU A 125 -15.02 9.90 -15.85
N ALA A 126 -14.39 8.84 -16.33
CA ALA A 126 -12.95 8.73 -16.51
C ALA A 126 -12.42 9.34 -17.83
N LEU A 127 -13.29 9.92 -18.68
CA LEU A 127 -12.90 10.44 -20.00
C LEU A 127 -11.99 11.68 -19.98
N SER A 128 -11.78 12.29 -18.81
CA SER A 128 -10.90 13.46 -18.70
C SER A 128 -9.45 13.15 -18.25
N GLY A 129 -9.18 11.94 -17.76
CA GLY A 129 -7.85 11.57 -17.25
C GLY A 129 -7.48 10.09 -17.38
N GLY A 130 -8.41 9.22 -17.77
CA GLY A 130 -8.14 7.83 -18.13
C GLY A 130 -7.49 6.97 -17.03
N VAL A 131 -8.18 6.71 -15.90
CA VAL A 131 -7.75 5.73 -14.88
C VAL A 131 -8.61 4.48 -14.97
N ALA A 132 -8.00 3.32 -15.18
CA ALA A 132 -8.69 2.03 -15.05
C ALA A 132 -8.67 1.59 -13.59
N VAL A 133 -9.80 1.23 -13.04
CA VAL A 133 -9.98 0.92 -11.62
C VAL A 133 -10.45 -0.52 -11.44
N ASP A 134 -9.83 -1.25 -10.52
CA ASP A 134 -10.32 -2.49 -9.93
C ASP A 134 -10.76 -2.22 -8.48
N ALA A 135 -12.03 -2.43 -8.18
CA ALA A 135 -12.61 -2.16 -6.87
C ALA A 135 -12.78 -3.47 -6.10
N VAL A 136 -12.05 -3.62 -4.99
CA VAL A 136 -12.07 -4.81 -4.14
C VAL A 136 -12.72 -4.45 -2.79
N MET A 137 -13.74 -5.22 -2.39
CA MET A 137 -14.34 -5.12 -1.08
C MET A 137 -14.22 -6.45 -0.35
N ASP A 138 -13.65 -6.41 0.84
CA ASP A 138 -13.33 -7.61 1.64
C ASP A 138 -12.53 -8.64 0.80
N SER A 139 -13.10 -9.79 0.50
CA SER A 139 -12.40 -10.88 -0.19
C SER A 139 -12.70 -10.99 -1.70
N VAL A 140 -13.40 -10.01 -2.29
CA VAL A 140 -13.88 -10.13 -3.67
C VAL A 140 -13.70 -8.84 -4.49
N SER A 141 -13.19 -8.98 -5.72
CA SER A 141 -13.25 -7.90 -6.71
C SER A 141 -14.68 -7.69 -7.17
N VAL A 142 -15.19 -6.47 -6.97
CA VAL A 142 -16.56 -6.08 -7.31
C VAL A 142 -16.66 -5.68 -8.77
N LYS A 143 -15.67 -4.94 -9.29
CA LYS A 143 -15.65 -4.49 -10.68
C LYS A 143 -14.27 -4.05 -11.13
N THR A 144 -13.90 -4.38 -12.38
CA THR A 144 -12.75 -3.82 -13.11
C THR A 144 -13.24 -3.02 -14.31
N THR A 145 -12.79 -1.75 -14.42
CA THR A 145 -13.17 -0.84 -15.53
C THR A 145 -12.16 -0.90 -16.68
N PHE A 146 -12.52 -0.44 -17.89
CA PHE A 146 -11.68 -0.38 -19.10
C PHE A 146 -11.02 -1.70 -19.54
N LYS A 147 -11.50 -2.82 -19.03
CA LYS A 147 -10.95 -4.15 -19.32
C LYS A 147 -10.85 -4.43 -20.83
N GLN A 148 -11.90 -4.10 -21.60
CA GLN A 148 -11.92 -4.32 -23.04
C GLN A 148 -10.92 -3.41 -23.78
N THR A 149 -10.86 -2.13 -23.44
CA THR A 149 -9.91 -1.16 -24.04
C THR A 149 -8.46 -1.56 -23.81
N LEU A 150 -8.14 -2.09 -22.62
CA LEU A 150 -6.82 -2.60 -22.29
C LEU A 150 -6.51 -3.89 -23.05
N ALA A 151 -7.50 -4.80 -23.15
CA ALA A 151 -7.37 -6.08 -23.87
C ALA A 151 -7.10 -5.89 -25.36
N GLU A 152 -7.63 -4.82 -26.02
CA GLU A 152 -7.31 -4.46 -27.41
C GLU A 152 -5.81 -4.20 -27.63
N LYS A 153 -5.08 -3.83 -26.58
CA LYS A 153 -3.61 -3.68 -26.59
C LYS A 153 -2.87 -4.91 -26.05
N GLY A 154 -3.60 -5.98 -25.77
CA GLY A 154 -3.06 -7.19 -25.16
C GLY A 154 -2.71 -7.05 -23.66
N ILE A 155 -3.09 -5.95 -23.03
CA ILE A 155 -2.90 -5.72 -21.59
C ILE A 155 -3.95 -6.51 -20.83
N ILE A 156 -3.50 -7.28 -19.83
CA ILE A 156 -4.38 -7.95 -18.88
C ILE A 156 -4.43 -7.12 -17.60
N PHE A 157 -5.62 -6.70 -17.21
CA PHE A 157 -5.89 -6.08 -15.91
C PHE A 157 -7.21 -6.65 -15.37
N CYS A 158 -7.11 -7.48 -14.35
CA CYS A 158 -8.25 -8.16 -13.74
C CYS A 158 -7.91 -8.59 -12.32
N SER A 159 -8.89 -9.15 -11.60
CA SER A 159 -8.62 -9.74 -10.30
C SER A 159 -7.70 -10.97 -10.42
N ILE A 160 -6.93 -11.25 -9.37
CA ILE A 160 -6.07 -12.45 -9.34
C ILE A 160 -6.91 -13.74 -9.46
N SER A 161 -8.11 -13.76 -8.90
CA SER A 161 -9.04 -14.89 -8.99
C SER A 161 -9.50 -15.15 -10.42
N GLU A 162 -9.75 -14.08 -11.19
CA GLU A 162 -10.06 -14.20 -12.62
C GLU A 162 -8.83 -14.65 -13.42
N ALA A 163 -7.66 -14.06 -13.15
CA ALA A 163 -6.42 -14.44 -13.84
C ALA A 163 -6.06 -15.92 -13.66
N VAL A 164 -6.30 -16.48 -12.48
CA VAL A 164 -6.08 -17.91 -12.19
C VAL A 164 -6.93 -18.81 -13.11
N ARG A 165 -8.14 -18.37 -13.46
CA ARG A 165 -9.05 -19.12 -14.34
C ARG A 165 -8.80 -18.89 -15.83
N GLU A 166 -8.58 -17.63 -16.22
CA GLU A 166 -8.49 -17.24 -17.64
C GLU A 166 -7.05 -17.25 -18.19
N HIS A 167 -6.05 -17.05 -17.31
CA HIS A 167 -4.63 -16.98 -17.66
C HIS A 167 -3.75 -17.86 -16.75
N PRO A 168 -4.12 -19.16 -16.53
CA PRO A 168 -3.48 -20.02 -15.52
C PRO A 168 -1.97 -20.20 -15.73
N ASP A 169 -1.51 -20.25 -16.98
CA ASP A 169 -0.09 -20.47 -17.29
C ASP A 169 0.77 -19.28 -16.88
N LEU A 170 0.31 -18.03 -17.14
CA LEU A 170 0.99 -16.84 -16.71
C LEU A 170 1.03 -16.73 -15.19
N VAL A 171 -0.11 -16.97 -14.53
CA VAL A 171 -0.16 -16.92 -13.07
C VAL A 171 0.75 -17.98 -12.47
N LYS A 172 0.72 -19.21 -12.96
CA LYS A 172 1.57 -20.32 -12.50
C LYS A 172 3.06 -20.04 -12.68
N GLN A 173 3.43 -19.33 -13.76
CA GLN A 173 4.81 -18.96 -14.05
C GLN A 173 5.37 -17.95 -13.07
N TYR A 174 4.55 -16.97 -12.65
CA TYR A 174 5.04 -15.82 -11.92
C TYR A 174 4.63 -15.76 -10.45
N LEU A 175 3.49 -16.32 -10.05
CA LEU A 175 3.00 -16.32 -8.67
C LEU A 175 4.00 -17.02 -7.73
N GLY A 176 4.41 -16.31 -6.68
CA GLY A 176 5.39 -16.79 -5.72
C GLY A 176 6.84 -16.81 -6.23
N SER A 177 7.09 -16.29 -7.44
CA SER A 177 8.44 -16.24 -8.03
C SER A 177 9.28 -15.08 -7.50
N VAL A 178 8.65 -14.08 -6.90
CA VAL A 178 9.28 -12.91 -6.29
C VAL A 178 9.08 -12.92 -4.78
N VAL A 179 7.86 -13.18 -4.32
CA VAL A 179 7.55 -13.39 -2.90
C VAL A 179 7.15 -14.84 -2.70
N ASN A 180 8.13 -15.68 -2.40
CA ASN A 180 7.87 -17.07 -2.05
C ASN A 180 7.19 -17.13 -0.67
N TYR A 181 6.36 -18.16 -0.41
CA TYR A 181 5.74 -18.37 0.90
C TYR A 181 6.76 -18.55 2.03
N ARG A 182 8.05 -18.78 1.71
CA ARG A 182 9.16 -18.86 2.68
C ARG A 182 9.85 -17.52 2.95
N ASP A 183 9.39 -16.41 2.35
CA ASP A 183 10.01 -15.08 2.53
C ASP A 183 9.94 -14.62 3.99
N ASN A 184 8.75 -14.70 4.59
CA ASN A 184 8.52 -14.32 6.00
C ASN A 184 7.19 -14.89 6.51
N PHE A 185 6.93 -14.67 7.81
CA PHE A 185 5.73 -15.15 8.51
C PHE A 185 4.42 -14.74 7.82
N TYR A 186 4.26 -13.45 7.47
CA TYR A 186 3.05 -12.95 6.81
C TYR A 186 2.97 -13.32 5.33
N ALA A 187 4.11 -13.53 4.68
CA ALA A 187 4.12 -14.08 3.32
C ALA A 187 3.62 -15.53 3.28
N ALA A 188 3.98 -16.34 4.29
CA ALA A 188 3.44 -17.69 4.44
C ALA A 188 1.94 -17.67 4.71
N LEU A 189 1.48 -16.85 5.68
CA LEU A 189 0.06 -16.71 6.00
C LEU A 189 -0.74 -16.23 4.78
N ASN A 190 -0.34 -15.14 4.14
CA ASN A 190 -1.02 -14.63 2.95
C ASN A 190 -1.06 -15.69 1.84
N SER A 191 0.04 -16.39 1.57
CA SER A 191 0.09 -17.43 0.53
C SER A 191 -0.90 -18.57 0.78
N ALA A 192 -1.23 -18.85 2.04
CA ALA A 192 -2.23 -19.85 2.41
C ALA A 192 -3.67 -19.35 2.20
N VAL A 193 -3.94 -18.06 2.50
CA VAL A 193 -5.33 -17.57 2.65
C VAL A 193 -5.69 -16.39 1.75
N PHE A 194 -4.79 -15.89 0.88
CA PHE A 194 -5.14 -14.73 0.05
C PHE A 194 -6.45 -14.94 -0.70
N SER A 195 -7.27 -13.90 -0.68
CA SER A 195 -8.62 -13.97 -1.22
C SER A 195 -8.73 -13.35 -2.60
N ASP A 196 -8.31 -12.10 -2.76
CA ASP A 196 -8.25 -11.44 -4.06
C ASP A 196 -7.09 -10.44 -4.11
N GLY A 197 -7.04 -9.68 -5.16
CA GLY A 197 -6.02 -8.69 -5.48
C GLY A 197 -5.94 -8.52 -6.99
N SER A 198 -4.95 -7.82 -7.50
CA SER A 198 -4.87 -7.52 -8.91
C SER A 198 -3.84 -8.37 -9.64
N PHE A 199 -4.18 -8.76 -10.85
CA PHE A 199 -3.25 -9.29 -11.83
C PHE A 199 -3.08 -8.31 -12.99
N VAL A 200 -1.83 -7.94 -13.28
CA VAL A 200 -1.47 -7.05 -14.38
C VAL A 200 -0.39 -7.70 -15.22
N TYR A 201 -0.63 -7.81 -16.52
CA TYR A 201 0.39 -8.19 -17.50
C TYR A 201 0.45 -7.16 -18.61
N ILE A 202 1.60 -6.57 -18.83
CA ILE A 202 1.86 -5.62 -19.90
C ILE A 202 2.74 -6.31 -20.94
N PRO A 203 2.23 -6.53 -22.16
CA PRO A 203 2.99 -7.26 -23.19
C PRO A 203 4.18 -6.44 -23.69
N LYS A 204 5.11 -7.15 -24.30
CA LYS A 204 6.34 -6.60 -24.90
C LYS A 204 6.06 -5.40 -25.80
N GLY A 205 6.82 -4.31 -25.59
CA GLY A 205 6.75 -3.09 -26.38
C GLY A 205 5.50 -2.22 -26.12
N VAL A 206 4.63 -2.60 -25.20
CA VAL A 206 3.39 -1.87 -24.92
C VAL A 206 3.59 -0.88 -23.78
N ARG A 207 3.26 0.37 -24.02
CA ARG A 207 3.11 1.37 -22.97
C ARG A 207 1.64 1.47 -22.59
N CYS A 208 1.33 1.21 -21.31
CA CYS A 208 -0.05 1.31 -20.82
C CYS A 208 -0.58 2.73 -21.06
N PRO A 209 -1.72 2.89 -21.75
CA PRO A 209 -2.20 4.21 -22.18
C PRO A 209 -2.81 5.04 -21.04
N MET A 210 -3.05 4.44 -19.88
CA MET A 210 -3.70 5.06 -18.74
C MET A 210 -3.12 4.54 -17.43
N GLU A 211 -3.35 5.25 -16.33
CA GLU A 211 -3.05 4.77 -14.99
C GLU A 211 -3.95 3.57 -14.67
N LEU A 212 -3.37 2.53 -14.05
CA LEU A 212 -4.13 1.44 -13.45
C LEU A 212 -4.25 1.69 -11.96
N SER A 213 -5.41 1.43 -11.39
CA SER A 213 -5.63 1.62 -9.95
C SER A 213 -6.42 0.46 -9.36
N THR A 214 -6.03 0.01 -8.18
CA THR A 214 -6.86 -0.87 -7.37
C THR A 214 -7.18 -0.21 -6.04
N TYR A 215 -8.43 -0.30 -5.66
CA TYR A 215 -8.92 0.25 -4.42
C TYR A 215 -9.44 -0.86 -3.51
N PHE A 216 -8.82 -1.00 -2.34
CA PHE A 216 -9.17 -2.00 -1.35
C PHE A 216 -9.98 -1.38 -0.21
N ARG A 217 -11.10 -2.01 0.11
CA ARG A 217 -11.97 -1.62 1.21
C ARG A 217 -12.24 -2.80 2.13
N ILE A 218 -11.78 -2.76 3.38
CA ILE A 218 -12.27 -3.65 4.42
C ILE A 218 -13.64 -3.14 4.87
N ASN A 219 -14.65 -4.00 4.94
CA ASN A 219 -15.98 -3.63 5.42
C ASN A 219 -16.51 -4.57 6.51
N ALA A 220 -16.25 -5.87 6.41
CA ALA A 220 -16.73 -6.86 7.36
C ALA A 220 -15.99 -6.82 8.70
N ALA A 221 -16.73 -6.98 9.81
CA ALA A 221 -16.17 -7.03 11.17
C ALA A 221 -15.57 -8.41 11.47
N GLY A 222 -14.53 -8.46 12.30
CA GLY A 222 -13.89 -9.71 12.73
C GLY A 222 -13.23 -10.50 11.61
N THR A 223 -12.95 -9.86 10.46
CA THR A 223 -12.29 -10.44 9.30
C THR A 223 -10.91 -9.88 9.13
N GLY A 224 -9.97 -10.71 8.64
CA GLY A 224 -8.70 -10.25 8.11
C GLY A 224 -8.80 -9.95 6.61
N GLN A 225 -7.96 -9.06 6.12
CA GLN A 225 -7.81 -8.76 4.69
C GLN A 225 -6.47 -9.31 4.19
N PHE A 226 -6.53 -10.20 3.19
CA PHE A 226 -5.36 -10.89 2.67
C PHE A 226 -5.31 -10.76 1.14
N GLU A 227 -4.66 -9.71 0.67
CA GLU A 227 -4.59 -9.38 -0.75
C GLU A 227 -3.29 -9.87 -1.37
N ARG A 228 -3.36 -10.22 -2.66
CA ARG A 228 -2.16 -10.57 -3.43
C ARG A 228 -2.20 -9.96 -4.82
N THR A 229 -1.30 -9.02 -5.06
CA THR A 229 -1.14 -8.34 -6.35
C THR A 229 0.08 -8.88 -7.07
N LEU A 230 -0.08 -9.21 -8.36
CA LEU A 230 1.00 -9.66 -9.23
C LEU A 230 1.05 -8.78 -10.49
N ILE A 231 2.17 -8.11 -10.71
CA ILE A 231 2.41 -7.26 -11.89
C ILE A 231 3.60 -7.81 -12.67
N VAL A 232 3.41 -8.05 -13.96
CA VAL A 232 4.45 -8.48 -14.89
C VAL A 232 4.55 -7.46 -16.02
N ALA A 233 5.68 -6.78 -16.13
CA ALA A 233 6.02 -5.89 -17.22
C ALA A 233 7.03 -6.58 -18.14
N ASP A 234 6.58 -6.96 -19.34
CA ASP A 234 7.40 -7.63 -20.34
C ASP A 234 8.38 -6.63 -20.99
N ASP A 235 9.28 -7.09 -21.85
CA ASP A 235 10.35 -6.28 -22.47
C ASP A 235 9.80 -4.99 -23.09
N ASP A 236 10.52 -3.88 -22.91
CA ASP A 236 10.19 -2.56 -23.50
C ASP A 236 8.80 -2.02 -23.11
N SER A 237 8.19 -2.51 -22.03
CA SER A 237 6.87 -2.10 -21.58
C SER A 237 6.89 -1.03 -20.50
N TYR A 238 5.73 -0.40 -20.30
CA TYR A 238 5.56 0.62 -19.24
C TYR A 238 4.20 0.51 -18.60
N VAL A 239 4.16 0.62 -17.28
CA VAL A 239 2.91 0.77 -16.51
C VAL A 239 3.12 1.66 -15.30
N SER A 240 2.10 2.47 -15.02
CA SER A 240 1.90 3.15 -13.74
C SER A 240 0.68 2.56 -13.04
N TYR A 241 0.88 2.13 -11.81
CA TYR A 241 -0.14 1.45 -11.01
C TYR A 241 -0.25 2.11 -9.64
N LEU A 242 -1.50 2.31 -9.21
CA LEU A 242 -1.80 2.88 -7.92
C LEU A 242 -2.63 1.92 -7.05
N GLU A 243 -2.28 1.85 -5.77
CA GLU A 243 -3.03 1.15 -4.74
C GLU A 243 -3.60 2.15 -3.73
N GLY A 244 -4.91 2.15 -3.56
CA GLY A 244 -5.62 2.90 -2.53
C GLY A 244 -6.26 1.94 -1.52
N CYS A 245 -6.18 2.26 -0.23
CA CYS A 245 -6.71 1.40 0.83
C CYS A 245 -7.43 2.19 1.91
N THR A 246 -8.60 1.70 2.34
CA THR A 246 -9.36 2.26 3.48
C THR A 246 -10.04 1.19 4.31
N ALA A 247 -10.36 1.52 5.57
CA ALA A 247 -11.17 0.69 6.47
C ALA A 247 -12.16 1.55 7.26
N PRO A 248 -13.30 1.01 7.73
CA PRO A 248 -14.22 1.71 8.63
C PRO A 248 -13.62 1.87 10.02
N MET A 249 -14.19 2.80 10.80
CA MET A 249 -13.89 2.94 12.23
C MET A 249 -14.47 1.75 13.00
N ARG A 250 -13.62 1.05 13.79
CA ARG A 250 -14.03 -0.06 14.66
C ARG A 250 -13.21 -0.06 15.94
N ASP A 251 -13.83 -0.46 17.04
CA ASP A 251 -13.17 -0.60 18.35
C ASP A 251 -12.30 -1.86 18.44
N GLU A 252 -12.39 -2.76 17.46
CA GLU A 252 -11.57 -3.97 17.35
C GLU A 252 -10.41 -3.76 16.38
N ASN A 253 -9.32 -4.48 16.58
CA ASN A 253 -8.20 -4.47 15.67
C ASN A 253 -8.47 -5.38 14.47
N GLN A 254 -8.09 -4.93 13.28
CA GLN A 254 -8.23 -5.71 12.05
C GLN A 254 -6.85 -6.00 11.46
N LEU A 255 -6.61 -7.25 11.08
CA LEU A 255 -5.37 -7.65 10.43
C LEU A 255 -5.46 -7.47 8.90
N HIS A 256 -4.58 -6.67 8.36
CA HIS A 256 -4.33 -6.56 6.93
C HIS A 256 -2.93 -7.13 6.63
N ALA A 257 -2.85 -8.22 5.88
CA ALA A 257 -1.60 -8.84 5.48
C ALA A 257 -1.57 -9.06 3.97
N ALA A 258 -0.93 -8.14 3.23
CA ALA A 258 -0.90 -8.14 1.78
C ALA A 258 0.45 -8.52 1.20
N ILE A 259 0.42 -9.05 -0.03
CA ILE A 259 1.62 -9.28 -0.84
C ILE A 259 1.50 -8.55 -2.17
N VAL A 260 2.62 -7.93 -2.59
CA VAL A 260 2.79 -7.41 -3.95
C VAL A 260 4.06 -7.98 -4.55
N GLU A 261 3.90 -8.62 -5.71
CA GLU A 261 4.99 -9.16 -6.52
C GLU A 261 5.07 -8.38 -7.84
N ILE A 262 6.26 -7.88 -8.18
CA ILE A 262 6.50 -7.20 -9.45
C ILE A 262 7.67 -7.85 -10.18
N VAL A 263 7.47 -8.25 -11.42
CA VAL A 263 8.50 -8.72 -12.33
C VAL A 263 8.70 -7.69 -13.42
N VAL A 264 9.95 -7.23 -13.61
CA VAL A 264 10.31 -6.23 -14.62
C VAL A 264 11.36 -6.82 -15.53
N LEU A 265 11.02 -6.99 -16.82
CA LEU A 265 11.89 -7.55 -17.84
C LEU A 265 12.72 -6.48 -18.57
N ASP A 266 13.35 -6.81 -19.69
CA ASP A 266 14.33 -5.94 -20.36
C ASP A 266 13.75 -4.57 -20.73
N ARG A 267 14.40 -3.49 -20.26
CA ARG A 267 14.03 -2.07 -20.55
C ARG A 267 12.59 -1.71 -20.18
N ALA A 268 11.91 -2.57 -19.42
CA ALA A 268 10.58 -2.28 -18.90
C ALA A 268 10.65 -1.31 -17.71
N GLU A 269 9.59 -0.54 -17.52
CA GLU A 269 9.47 0.42 -16.42
C GLU A 269 8.12 0.23 -15.72
N VAL A 270 8.17 0.08 -14.38
CA VAL A 270 6.99 0.03 -13.52
C VAL A 270 7.06 1.15 -12.49
N LYS A 271 6.00 1.94 -12.40
CA LYS A 271 5.75 2.86 -11.28
C LYS A 271 4.64 2.29 -10.43
N TYR A 272 4.93 2.06 -9.16
CA TYR A 272 3.95 1.56 -8.20
C TYR A 272 3.77 2.58 -7.08
N SER A 273 2.59 3.14 -7.01
CA SER A 273 2.23 4.13 -6.00
C SER A 273 1.22 3.56 -5.01
N THR A 274 1.34 3.93 -3.73
CA THR A 274 0.39 3.56 -2.68
C THR A 274 -0.01 4.81 -1.90
N VAL A 275 -1.31 5.00 -1.74
CA VAL A 275 -1.86 5.96 -0.79
C VAL A 275 -2.74 5.18 0.18
N GLN A 276 -2.26 5.02 1.42
CA GLN A 276 -2.96 4.25 2.44
C GLN A 276 -3.55 5.18 3.50
N ASN A 277 -4.84 4.98 3.77
CA ASN A 277 -5.59 5.69 4.77
C ASN A 277 -6.45 4.70 5.58
N TRP A 278 -5.77 3.86 6.35
CA TRP A 278 -6.40 2.93 7.26
C TRP A 278 -6.92 3.63 8.51
N TYR A 279 -7.88 3.03 9.19
CA TYR A 279 -8.32 3.53 10.50
C TYR A 279 -7.21 3.33 11.54
N PRO A 280 -6.77 4.40 12.22
CA PRO A 280 -5.62 4.36 13.13
C PRO A 280 -5.93 3.86 14.56
N GLY A 281 -7.19 3.66 14.88
CA GLY A 281 -7.69 3.51 16.25
C GLY A 281 -8.24 4.81 16.83
N ASP A 282 -8.79 4.74 18.03
CA ASP A 282 -9.34 5.90 18.75
C ASP A 282 -8.23 6.77 19.39
N GLU A 283 -8.62 7.84 20.06
CA GLU A 283 -7.72 8.76 20.76
C GLU A 283 -6.93 8.09 21.91
N ASN A 284 -7.36 6.92 22.37
CA ASN A 284 -6.71 6.13 23.42
C ASN A 284 -5.87 4.98 22.84
N GLY A 285 -5.74 4.88 21.51
CA GLY A 285 -5.01 3.83 20.81
C GLY A 285 -5.73 2.49 20.75
N ARG A 286 -7.08 2.44 20.88
CA ARG A 286 -7.87 1.22 20.79
C ARG A 286 -8.38 1.02 19.37
N GLY A 287 -8.45 -0.25 18.96
CA GLY A 287 -8.88 -0.61 17.60
C GLY A 287 -7.82 -0.25 16.55
N GLY A 288 -8.27 -0.11 15.31
CA GLY A 288 -7.41 0.24 14.18
C GLY A 288 -6.81 -0.96 13.46
N VAL A 289 -6.19 -0.69 12.32
CA VAL A 289 -5.68 -1.72 11.41
C VAL A 289 -4.22 -2.04 11.72
N TYR A 290 -3.88 -3.33 11.78
CA TYR A 290 -2.52 -3.83 11.73
C TYR A 290 -2.17 -4.10 10.27
N ASN A 291 -1.32 -3.25 9.70
CA ASN A 291 -0.99 -3.21 8.28
C ASN A 291 0.39 -3.83 8.03
N PHE A 292 0.43 -5.14 7.76
CA PHE A 292 1.65 -5.92 7.56
C PHE A 292 1.78 -6.34 6.09
N VAL A 293 2.65 -5.65 5.36
CA VAL A 293 2.72 -5.79 3.90
C VAL A 293 4.10 -6.21 3.41
N THR A 294 4.13 -7.21 2.56
CA THR A 294 5.33 -7.67 1.86
C THR A 294 5.26 -7.27 0.39
N LYS A 295 6.08 -6.29 -0.01
CA LYS A 295 6.20 -5.85 -1.40
C LYS A 295 7.60 -6.15 -1.93
N ARG A 296 7.70 -6.83 -3.07
CA ARG A 296 8.99 -7.16 -3.70
C ARG A 296 8.91 -6.91 -5.20
N GLY A 297 9.93 -6.23 -5.71
CA GLY A 297 10.15 -6.10 -7.15
C GLY A 297 11.43 -6.81 -7.57
N HIS A 298 11.36 -7.65 -8.58
CA HIS A 298 12.50 -8.30 -9.19
C HIS A 298 12.73 -7.74 -10.59
N LEU A 299 13.78 -6.91 -10.70
CA LEU A 299 14.23 -6.33 -11.95
C LEU A 299 15.17 -7.33 -12.62
N ARG A 300 14.57 -8.24 -13.39
CA ARG A 300 15.28 -9.33 -14.08
C ARG A 300 15.96 -8.86 -15.35
N GLY A 301 15.36 -7.84 -15.97
CA GLY A 301 15.79 -7.36 -17.28
C GLY A 301 16.92 -6.32 -17.23
N VAL A 302 17.67 -6.26 -18.32
CA VAL A 302 18.71 -5.23 -18.54
C VAL A 302 18.05 -3.86 -18.68
N ASN A 303 18.62 -2.84 -18.00
CA ASN A 303 18.10 -1.47 -17.98
C ASN A 303 16.61 -1.35 -17.57
N SER A 304 16.10 -2.31 -16.79
CA SER A 304 14.76 -2.26 -16.24
C SER A 304 14.67 -1.25 -15.10
N LYS A 305 13.46 -0.73 -14.86
CA LYS A 305 13.25 0.27 -13.82
C LYS A 305 12.01 0.00 -12.99
N LEU A 306 12.13 0.11 -11.66
CA LEU A 306 11.01 0.05 -10.72
C LEU A 306 11.08 1.23 -9.75
N SER A 307 9.99 1.98 -9.67
CA SER A 307 9.82 3.06 -8.70
C SER A 307 8.67 2.75 -7.75
N TRP A 308 8.98 2.69 -6.45
CA TRP A 308 8.01 2.63 -5.37
C TRP A 308 7.75 4.04 -4.84
N THR A 309 6.50 4.48 -4.84
CA THR A 309 6.11 5.73 -4.16
C THR A 309 5.01 5.40 -3.15
N GLN A 310 5.19 5.78 -1.89
CA GLN A 310 4.18 5.48 -0.87
C GLN A 310 3.93 6.64 0.08
N VAL A 311 2.66 6.83 0.39
CA VAL A 311 2.16 7.70 1.44
C VAL A 311 1.39 6.83 2.43
N GLU A 312 1.97 6.67 3.61
CA GLU A 312 1.43 5.87 4.69
C GLU A 312 0.84 6.79 5.75
N THR A 313 -0.48 6.77 5.87
CA THR A 313 -1.22 7.45 6.93
C THR A 313 -2.22 6.48 7.54
N GLY A 314 -2.60 6.71 8.78
CA GLY A 314 -3.49 5.79 9.46
C GLY A 314 -2.76 4.52 9.91
N SER A 315 -3.52 3.43 10.11
CA SER A 315 -3.10 2.19 10.76
C SER A 315 -2.69 2.37 12.23
N ALA A 316 -3.08 1.45 13.09
CA ALA A 316 -2.55 1.40 14.46
C ALA A 316 -1.08 0.97 14.45
N ILE A 317 -0.76 -0.04 13.65
CA ILE A 317 0.61 -0.54 13.45
C ILE A 317 0.87 -0.76 11.97
N THR A 318 1.95 -0.17 11.45
CA THR A 318 2.42 -0.40 10.07
C THR A 318 3.77 -1.10 10.08
N TRP A 319 3.85 -2.24 9.37
CA TRP A 319 5.08 -3.00 9.18
C TRP A 319 5.29 -3.35 7.69
N LYS A 320 6.19 -2.62 7.02
CA LYS A 320 6.24 -2.66 5.56
C LYS A 320 7.60 -2.24 5.00
N TYR A 321 8.22 -3.11 4.20
CA TYR A 321 9.47 -2.83 3.50
C TYR A 321 9.40 -3.25 2.04
N PRO A 322 8.96 -2.40 1.10
CA PRO A 322 9.13 -2.64 -0.32
C PRO A 322 10.59 -2.90 -0.67
N SER A 323 10.84 -3.77 -1.63
CA SER A 323 12.22 -4.04 -2.05
C SER A 323 12.39 -4.08 -3.56
N CYS A 324 13.62 -3.78 -4.01
CA CYS A 324 14.07 -3.99 -5.38
C CYS A 324 15.24 -4.99 -5.37
N VAL A 325 15.08 -6.09 -6.11
CA VAL A 325 16.18 -7.00 -6.44
C VAL A 325 16.67 -6.66 -7.84
N LEU A 326 17.81 -6.01 -7.93
CA LEU A 326 18.39 -5.44 -9.14
C LEU A 326 19.31 -6.49 -9.79
N SER A 327 18.74 -7.45 -10.53
CA SER A 327 19.47 -8.56 -11.15
C SER A 327 19.94 -8.28 -12.57
N GLY A 328 19.16 -7.51 -13.34
CA GLY A 328 19.56 -7.08 -14.69
C GLY A 328 20.63 -6.00 -14.65
N ASP A 329 21.59 -6.07 -15.56
CA ASP A 329 22.63 -5.04 -15.70
C ASP A 329 21.99 -3.69 -16.02
N GLY A 330 22.47 -2.60 -15.40
CA GLY A 330 21.93 -1.26 -15.57
C GLY A 330 20.53 -1.04 -14.98
N SER A 331 19.96 -2.01 -14.25
CA SER A 331 18.63 -1.85 -13.65
C SER A 331 18.62 -0.79 -12.54
N GLN A 332 17.46 -0.16 -12.36
CA GLN A 332 17.29 1.01 -11.50
C GLN A 332 16.10 0.79 -10.53
N GLY A 333 16.36 0.96 -9.24
CA GLY A 333 15.37 0.90 -8.18
C GLY A 333 15.18 2.24 -7.49
N GLU A 334 13.95 2.70 -7.34
CA GLU A 334 13.63 3.95 -6.63
C GLU A 334 12.64 3.68 -5.51
N PHE A 335 12.82 4.39 -4.40
CA PHE A 335 11.90 4.36 -3.28
C PHE A 335 11.69 5.77 -2.73
N TYR A 336 10.47 6.23 -2.80
CA TYR A 336 10.01 7.51 -2.28
C TYR A 336 8.91 7.28 -1.27
N SER A 337 9.04 7.77 -0.04
CA SER A 337 8.09 7.47 1.03
C SER A 337 7.85 8.67 1.94
N VAL A 338 6.58 8.84 2.31
CA VAL A 338 6.14 9.64 3.47
C VAL A 338 5.43 8.70 4.42
N ALA A 339 5.89 8.61 5.66
CA ALA A 339 5.21 7.88 6.73
C ALA A 339 4.83 8.87 7.83
N LEU A 340 3.53 9.08 8.03
CA LEU A 340 3.01 9.95 9.07
C LEU A 340 2.36 9.09 10.17
N THR A 341 2.80 9.29 11.40
CA THR A 341 2.24 8.66 12.59
C THR A 341 1.80 9.72 13.60
N ASN A 342 0.66 9.45 14.25
CA ASN A 342 0.07 10.34 15.24
C ASN A 342 -0.51 9.53 16.41
N ASN A 343 -0.90 10.19 17.49
CA ASN A 343 -1.45 9.58 18.69
C ASN A 343 -0.58 8.41 19.19
N TYR A 344 -1.11 7.17 19.17
CA TYR A 344 -0.41 5.94 19.62
C TYR A 344 0.02 5.06 18.46
N GLN A 345 -0.02 5.55 17.23
CA GLN A 345 0.38 4.79 16.05
C GLN A 345 1.86 4.41 16.10
N GLN A 346 2.16 3.25 15.56
CA GLN A 346 3.52 2.75 15.40
C GLN A 346 3.78 2.39 13.93
N ALA A 347 4.94 2.78 13.43
CA ALA A 347 5.38 2.41 12.10
C ALA A 347 6.84 1.94 12.12
N ASP A 348 7.12 0.78 11.55
CA ASP A 348 8.47 0.36 11.17
C ASP A 348 8.44 0.10 9.66
N THR A 349 8.84 1.12 8.90
CA THR A 349 8.78 1.14 7.44
C THR A 349 10.17 1.32 6.86
N GLY A 350 10.28 1.23 5.54
CA GLY A 350 11.54 1.43 4.85
C GLY A 350 11.64 0.62 3.57
N THR A 351 12.86 0.25 3.20
CA THR A 351 13.08 -0.44 1.92
C THR A 351 14.32 -1.31 1.94
N LYS A 352 14.42 -2.19 0.93
CA LYS A 352 15.60 -3.01 0.66
C LYS A 352 15.99 -2.86 -0.80
N MET A 353 17.23 -2.43 -1.07
CA MET A 353 17.83 -2.35 -2.40
C MET A 353 18.96 -3.37 -2.51
N ILE A 354 18.78 -4.39 -3.33
CA ILE A 354 19.71 -5.52 -3.46
C ILE A 354 20.30 -5.49 -4.87
N HIS A 355 21.54 -5.06 -4.98
CA HIS A 355 22.29 -4.93 -6.23
C HIS A 355 23.02 -6.26 -6.54
N ILE A 356 22.66 -6.90 -7.65
CA ILE A 356 23.24 -8.16 -8.15
C ILE A 356 23.90 -7.97 -9.51
N GLY A 357 23.20 -7.28 -10.43
CA GLY A 357 23.70 -6.94 -11.77
C GLY A 357 24.73 -5.82 -11.73
N LYS A 358 25.43 -5.61 -12.85
CA LYS A 358 26.42 -4.55 -13.02
C LYS A 358 25.80 -3.22 -13.35
N ASN A 359 26.45 -2.12 -12.95
CA ASN A 359 26.03 -0.75 -13.22
C ASN A 359 24.59 -0.46 -12.75
N THR A 360 24.14 -1.13 -11.72
CA THR A 360 22.81 -0.94 -11.13
C THR A 360 22.78 0.31 -10.28
N SER A 361 21.63 0.98 -10.21
CA SER A 361 21.48 2.18 -9.38
C SER A 361 20.23 2.12 -8.51
N SER A 362 20.29 2.71 -7.32
CA SER A 362 19.13 2.88 -6.47
C SER A 362 19.10 4.24 -5.78
N THR A 363 17.89 4.75 -5.59
CA THR A 363 17.61 6.01 -4.87
C THR A 363 16.58 5.76 -3.80
N ILE A 364 16.84 6.23 -2.59
CA ILE A 364 15.94 6.12 -1.44
C ILE A 364 15.72 7.53 -0.87
N ILE A 365 14.48 8.00 -0.87
CA ILE A 365 14.07 9.24 -0.20
C ILE A 365 12.92 8.89 0.75
N SER A 366 13.18 8.94 2.05
CA SER A 366 12.19 8.62 3.08
C SER A 366 11.97 9.77 4.02
N LYS A 367 10.74 10.20 4.18
CA LYS A 367 10.32 11.28 5.07
C LYS A 367 9.41 10.72 6.16
N GLY A 368 9.89 10.70 7.40
CA GLY A 368 9.12 10.31 8.58
C GLY A 368 8.53 11.54 9.27
N ILE A 369 7.28 11.46 9.71
CA ILE A 369 6.62 12.51 10.49
C ILE A 369 5.98 11.85 11.70
N SER A 370 6.32 12.30 12.90
CA SER A 370 5.80 11.76 14.15
C SER A 370 5.14 12.86 14.98
N ALA A 371 3.94 12.58 15.49
CA ALA A 371 3.19 13.48 16.35
C ALA A 371 2.58 12.73 17.54
N GLY A 372 2.10 13.46 18.56
CA GLY A 372 1.47 12.89 19.75
C GLY A 372 2.41 11.98 20.55
N HIS A 373 2.05 10.71 20.70
CA HIS A 373 2.83 9.67 21.39
C HIS A 373 3.36 8.61 20.41
N SER A 374 3.28 8.86 19.12
CA SER A 374 3.58 7.89 18.08
C SER A 374 5.07 7.56 17.97
N GLN A 375 5.35 6.39 17.40
CA GLN A 375 6.71 5.92 17.14
C GLN A 375 6.86 5.62 15.64
N ASN A 376 7.81 6.27 14.98
CA ASN A 376 8.07 6.10 13.56
C ASN A 376 9.51 5.65 13.34
N SER A 377 9.66 4.48 12.73
CA SER A 377 10.97 3.89 12.46
C SER A 377 11.17 3.73 10.95
N TYR A 378 12.32 4.17 10.47
CA TYR A 378 12.81 3.85 9.14
C TYR A 378 13.86 2.74 9.22
N ARG A 379 13.72 1.71 8.40
CA ARG A 379 14.70 0.63 8.28
C ARG A 379 15.10 0.42 6.83
N GLY A 380 16.38 0.65 6.51
CA GLY A 380 16.91 0.57 5.14
C GLY A 380 17.98 -0.51 5.03
N LEU A 381 17.86 -1.38 4.02
CA LEU A 381 18.94 -2.30 3.63
C LEU A 381 19.42 -1.93 2.23
N VAL A 382 20.72 -1.66 2.10
CA VAL A 382 21.41 -1.60 0.81
C VAL A 382 22.44 -2.72 0.79
N ARG A 383 22.23 -3.69 -0.09
CA ARG A 383 23.17 -4.79 -0.29
C ARG A 383 23.76 -4.73 -1.70
N VAL A 384 25.08 -4.80 -1.79
CA VAL A 384 25.79 -4.91 -3.07
C VAL A 384 26.53 -6.24 -3.12
N ALA A 385 26.11 -7.11 -4.02
CA ALA A 385 26.73 -8.41 -4.23
C ALA A 385 28.15 -8.29 -4.79
N LYS A 386 28.98 -9.32 -4.59
CA LYS A 386 30.39 -9.34 -5.01
C LYS A 386 30.60 -9.03 -6.50
N ASN A 387 29.65 -9.42 -7.35
CA ASN A 387 29.77 -9.28 -8.79
C ASN A 387 29.03 -8.04 -9.35
N ALA A 388 28.45 -7.22 -8.49
CA ALA A 388 27.69 -6.01 -8.87
C ALA A 388 28.62 -4.82 -9.09
N ASP A 389 29.49 -4.90 -10.11
CA ASP A 389 30.44 -3.84 -10.45
C ASP A 389 29.71 -2.54 -10.82
N GLY A 390 30.22 -1.40 -10.36
CA GLY A 390 29.69 -0.09 -10.67
C GLY A 390 28.32 0.23 -10.05
N ALA A 391 27.91 -0.54 -9.04
CA ALA A 391 26.65 -0.27 -8.32
C ALA A 391 26.68 1.08 -7.61
N ARG A 392 25.57 1.81 -7.64
CA ARG A 392 25.41 3.12 -6.98
C ARG A 392 24.15 3.16 -6.16
N ASN A 393 24.23 3.71 -4.96
CA ASN A 393 23.09 4.00 -4.11
C ASN A 393 23.20 5.41 -3.52
N TYR A 394 22.05 6.10 -3.49
CA TYR A 394 21.85 7.30 -2.68
C TYR A 394 20.66 7.07 -1.76
N SER A 395 20.84 7.30 -0.48
CA SER A 395 19.80 7.15 0.55
C SER A 395 19.70 8.41 1.41
N GLN A 396 18.51 8.98 1.49
CA GLN A 396 18.19 10.10 2.38
C GLN A 396 16.99 9.74 3.25
N CYS A 397 17.17 9.84 4.58
CA CYS A 397 16.15 9.50 5.56
C CYS A 397 15.97 10.65 6.53
N ASP A 398 14.90 11.41 6.37
CA ASP A 398 14.63 12.57 7.22
C ASP A 398 13.43 12.30 8.13
N SER A 399 13.50 12.79 9.36
CA SER A 399 12.43 12.69 10.35
C SER A 399 12.06 14.06 10.91
N LEU A 400 10.76 14.35 10.97
CA LEU A 400 10.19 15.56 11.56
C LEU A 400 9.37 15.21 12.80
N LEU A 401 9.71 15.78 13.93
CA LEU A 401 9.00 15.59 15.20
C LEU A 401 8.07 16.78 15.49
N LEU A 402 6.80 16.45 15.71
CA LEU A 402 5.74 17.40 16.08
C LEU A 402 5.31 17.13 17.54
N GLY A 403 6.10 17.63 18.48
CA GLY A 403 5.84 17.44 19.90
C GLY A 403 7.04 16.88 20.67
N SER A 404 6.82 16.50 21.93
CA SER A 404 7.89 16.06 22.85
C SER A 404 7.78 14.60 23.29
N LYS A 405 6.67 13.91 22.92
CA LYS A 405 6.39 12.54 23.35
C LYS A 405 6.45 11.53 22.18
N CYS A 406 6.52 12.00 20.94
CA CYS A 406 6.70 11.18 19.78
C CYS A 406 8.17 10.81 19.56
N GLY A 407 8.42 9.70 18.85
CA GLY A 407 9.76 9.20 18.54
C GLY A 407 9.99 9.00 17.06
N ALA A 408 11.27 9.16 16.65
CA ALA A 408 11.76 8.80 15.33
C ALA A 408 13.04 7.98 15.46
N HIS A 409 13.11 6.87 14.72
CA HIS A 409 14.20 5.93 14.78
C HIS A 409 14.67 5.56 13.38
N THR A 410 15.99 5.45 13.19
CA THR A 410 16.58 5.12 11.89
C THR A 410 17.54 3.94 12.04
N PHE A 411 17.32 2.88 11.27
CA PHE A 411 18.09 1.64 11.28
C PHE A 411 18.68 1.36 9.88
N PRO A 412 19.75 2.05 9.47
CA PRO A 412 20.39 1.79 8.20
C PRO A 412 21.27 0.52 8.30
N TYR A 413 21.24 -0.31 7.26
CA TYR A 413 22.11 -1.47 7.13
C TYR A 413 22.74 -1.50 5.73
N MET A 414 24.07 -1.37 5.67
CA MET A 414 24.86 -1.37 4.44
C MET A 414 25.72 -2.63 4.39
N ASP A 415 25.40 -3.55 3.45
CA ASP A 415 26.08 -4.84 3.25
C ASP A 415 26.78 -4.83 1.88
N ILE A 416 27.98 -4.28 1.83
CA ILE A 416 28.71 -3.96 0.60
C ILE A 416 29.85 -4.96 0.39
N HIS A 417 29.77 -5.76 -0.67
CA HIS A 417 30.75 -6.79 -1.03
C HIS A 417 31.53 -6.49 -2.33
N ASN A 418 31.42 -5.29 -2.89
CA ASN A 418 32.09 -4.90 -4.11
C ASN A 418 32.80 -3.56 -3.94
N GLU A 419 34.09 -3.50 -4.30
CA GLU A 419 34.97 -2.34 -4.10
C GLU A 419 34.68 -1.17 -5.08
N THR A 420 33.99 -1.44 -6.19
CA THR A 420 33.63 -0.40 -7.17
C THR A 420 32.29 0.29 -6.85
N ALA A 421 31.60 -0.16 -5.80
CA ALA A 421 30.34 0.40 -5.40
C ALA A 421 30.49 1.80 -4.78
N ILE A 422 29.55 2.68 -5.07
CA ILE A 422 29.41 3.98 -4.43
C ILE A 422 28.09 4.00 -3.69
N VAL A 423 28.15 4.11 -2.36
CA VAL A 423 26.97 4.10 -1.48
C VAL A 423 27.01 5.32 -0.59
N GLU A 424 25.98 6.13 -0.65
CA GLU A 424 25.82 7.36 0.12
C GLU A 424 24.58 7.25 1.01
N HIS A 425 24.71 7.69 2.25
CA HIS A 425 23.60 7.70 3.20
C HIS A 425 23.61 8.97 4.04
N GLU A 426 22.47 9.65 4.04
CA GLU A 426 22.19 10.81 4.87
C GLU A 426 20.99 10.52 5.78
N ALA A 427 21.03 10.96 7.03
CA ALA A 427 19.91 10.89 7.95
C ALA A 427 19.82 12.17 8.77
N THR A 428 18.64 12.77 8.81
CA THR A 428 18.37 13.95 9.63
C THR A 428 17.18 13.74 10.53
N THR A 429 17.20 14.32 11.73
CA THR A 429 16.03 14.40 12.60
C THR A 429 15.90 15.82 13.08
N SER A 430 14.75 16.41 12.82
CA SER A 430 14.43 17.78 13.23
C SER A 430 13.12 17.84 14.01
N LYS A 431 13.03 18.80 14.91
CA LYS A 431 11.78 19.18 15.55
C LYS A 431 11.19 20.38 14.79
N ILE A 432 9.87 20.49 14.72
CA ILE A 432 9.21 21.66 14.12
C ILE A 432 9.70 22.94 14.82
N SER A 433 10.04 23.94 14.04
CA SER A 433 10.59 25.19 14.56
C SER A 433 9.49 26.06 15.19
N GLU A 434 9.63 26.35 16.48
CA GLU A 434 8.74 27.28 17.20
C GLU A 434 8.79 28.69 16.58
N ASP A 435 9.96 29.13 16.08
CA ASP A 435 10.12 30.40 15.41
C ASP A 435 9.34 30.46 14.08
N GLN A 436 9.32 29.38 13.31
CA GLN A 436 8.52 29.30 12.09
C GLN A 436 7.02 29.35 12.38
N LEU A 437 6.57 28.65 13.41
CA LEU A 437 5.18 28.68 13.85
C LEU A 437 4.79 30.08 14.37
N PHE A 438 5.66 30.70 15.17
CA PHE A 438 5.46 32.04 15.64
C PHE A 438 5.38 33.06 14.48
N TYR A 439 6.27 32.93 13.49
CA TYR A 439 6.25 33.76 12.29
C TYR A 439 4.96 33.65 11.49
N CYS A 440 4.43 32.41 11.31
CA CYS A 440 3.13 32.20 10.69
C CYS A 440 1.99 32.83 11.48
N ASN A 441 1.97 32.64 12.80
CA ASN A 441 0.96 33.23 13.69
C ASN A 441 0.95 34.78 13.65
N GLN A 442 2.12 35.40 13.58
CA GLN A 442 2.23 36.87 13.46
C GLN A 442 1.62 37.40 12.15
N ARG A 443 1.44 36.54 11.15
CA ARG A 443 0.78 36.84 9.87
C ARG A 443 -0.68 36.44 9.83
N GLY A 444 -1.25 36.02 10.97
CA GLY A 444 -2.64 35.61 11.07
C GLY A 444 -2.95 34.22 10.57
N ILE A 445 -1.93 33.36 10.31
CA ILE A 445 -2.11 31.96 9.93
C ILE A 445 -2.31 31.18 11.25
N PRO A 446 -3.45 30.48 11.41
CA PRO A 446 -3.69 29.64 12.58
C PRO A 446 -2.62 28.55 12.74
N MET A 447 -2.39 28.08 13.97
CA MET A 447 -1.33 27.12 14.29
C MET A 447 -1.47 25.82 13.47
N GLU A 448 -2.67 25.29 13.38
CA GLU A 448 -2.95 24.04 12.63
C GLU A 448 -2.66 24.20 11.13
N GLU A 449 -3.06 25.31 10.54
CA GLU A 449 -2.76 25.62 9.14
C GLU A 449 -1.26 25.79 8.91
N ALA A 450 -0.54 26.46 9.82
CA ALA A 450 0.91 26.62 9.76
C ALA A 450 1.64 25.27 9.78
N ILE A 451 1.21 24.33 10.63
CA ILE A 451 1.74 22.99 10.70
C ILE A 451 1.46 22.22 9.39
N GLY A 452 0.23 22.29 8.88
CA GLY A 452 -0.13 21.68 7.60
C GLY A 452 0.74 22.18 6.45
N LEU A 453 1.04 23.49 6.40
CA LEU A 453 1.93 24.09 5.39
C LEU A 453 3.36 23.56 5.49
N ILE A 454 3.91 23.48 6.73
CA ILE A 454 5.28 23.00 6.97
C ILE A 454 5.37 21.51 6.60
N VAL A 455 4.42 20.68 7.01
CA VAL A 455 4.38 19.24 6.73
C VAL A 455 4.24 18.96 5.24
N ASN A 456 3.34 19.67 4.54
CA ASN A 456 3.19 19.55 3.11
C ASN A 456 4.47 19.99 2.36
N GLY A 457 5.12 21.05 2.82
CA GLY A 457 6.41 21.49 2.30
C GLY A 457 7.50 20.43 2.47
N TYR A 458 7.55 19.79 3.64
CA TYR A 458 8.48 18.72 3.97
C TYR A 458 8.26 17.45 3.13
N ALA A 459 7.01 17.08 2.87
CA ALA A 459 6.62 15.91 2.07
C ALA A 459 6.66 16.15 0.54
N LYS A 460 6.80 17.40 0.09
CA LYS A 460 6.60 17.83 -1.30
C LYS A 460 7.39 17.00 -2.32
N GLU A 461 8.64 16.67 -2.02
CA GLU A 461 9.50 15.90 -2.92
C GLU A 461 8.90 14.53 -3.26
N VAL A 462 8.34 13.84 -2.26
CA VAL A 462 7.69 12.55 -2.44
C VAL A 462 6.33 12.70 -3.11
N LEU A 463 5.54 13.68 -2.68
CA LEU A 463 4.21 13.92 -3.24
C LEU A 463 4.24 14.26 -4.73
N ASN A 464 5.30 14.93 -5.20
CA ASN A 464 5.50 15.22 -6.62
C ASN A 464 5.79 13.98 -7.48
N LYS A 465 6.02 12.81 -6.89
CA LYS A 465 6.19 11.54 -7.61
C LYS A 465 4.86 10.83 -7.88
N LEU A 466 3.82 11.21 -7.16
CA LEU A 466 2.46 10.70 -7.38
C LEU A 466 1.82 11.33 -8.62
N PRO A 467 0.90 10.63 -9.31
CA PRO A 467 -0.03 11.25 -10.23
C PRO A 467 -0.79 12.40 -9.56
N MET A 468 -1.10 13.47 -10.32
CA MET A 468 -1.59 14.74 -9.75
C MET A 468 -2.84 14.58 -8.88
N GLU A 469 -3.79 13.75 -9.30
CA GLU A 469 -5.06 13.50 -8.58
C GLU A 469 -4.81 12.90 -7.19
N PHE A 470 -3.85 11.96 -7.11
CA PHE A 470 -3.48 11.29 -5.86
C PHE A 470 -2.54 12.14 -4.99
N ALA A 471 -1.74 13.02 -5.60
CA ALA A 471 -0.93 13.98 -4.85
C ALA A 471 -1.81 14.96 -4.05
N VAL A 472 -2.92 15.42 -4.64
CA VAL A 472 -3.89 16.30 -3.94
C VAL A 472 -4.57 15.54 -2.79
N GLU A 473 -4.99 14.29 -3.01
CA GLU A 473 -5.57 13.46 -1.95
C GLU A 473 -4.56 13.22 -0.82
N ALA A 474 -3.33 12.85 -1.15
CA ALA A 474 -2.27 12.63 -0.17
C ALA A 474 -1.95 13.89 0.65
N GLN A 475 -1.90 15.07 0.02
CA GLN A 475 -1.73 16.35 0.71
C GLN A 475 -2.84 16.61 1.73
N ARG A 476 -4.09 16.36 1.33
CA ARG A 476 -5.25 16.49 2.21
C ARG A 476 -5.19 15.51 3.38
N LEU A 477 -4.84 14.24 3.12
CA LEU A 477 -4.70 13.23 4.15
C LEU A 477 -3.62 13.58 5.19
N LEU A 478 -2.47 14.09 4.74
CA LEU A 478 -1.41 14.55 5.66
C LEU A 478 -1.89 15.70 6.56
N ALA A 479 -2.65 16.64 6.03
CA ALA A 479 -3.19 17.75 6.82
C ALA A 479 -4.21 17.26 7.85
N VAL A 480 -5.21 16.46 7.42
CA VAL A 480 -6.28 15.93 8.30
C VAL A 480 -5.73 15.02 9.39
N SER A 481 -4.72 14.21 9.09
CA SER A 481 -4.12 13.29 10.06
C SER A 481 -3.40 14.01 11.22
N LEU A 482 -3.15 15.31 11.10
CA LEU A 482 -2.50 16.14 12.11
C LEU A 482 -3.45 17.06 12.87
N GLU A 483 -4.73 17.10 12.50
CA GLU A 483 -5.73 17.86 13.24
C GLU A 483 -5.83 17.36 14.69
N ASN A 484 -5.93 18.27 15.64
CA ASN A 484 -5.98 18.01 17.09
C ASN A 484 -4.72 17.38 17.72
N THR A 485 -3.53 17.48 17.08
CA THR A 485 -2.31 16.87 17.61
C THR A 485 -1.46 17.76 18.49
N ILE A 486 -1.77 19.04 18.53
CA ILE A 486 -1.01 20.04 19.31
C ILE A 486 -2.00 20.78 20.21
N GLY A 487 -2.18 20.25 21.42
CA GLY A 487 -2.82 20.85 22.57
C GLY A 487 -1.84 20.88 23.72
#